data_551ee799ccd3d125529de2ae2a99f56a
#
_entry.id   551ee799ccd3d125529de2ae2a99f56a
#
_cell.length_a   1.000
_cell.length_b   1.000
_cell.length_c   1.000
_cell.angle_alpha   90.00
_cell.angle_beta   90.00
_cell.angle_gamma   90.00
#
_symmetry.space_group_name_H-M   'P 1'
#
loop_
_entity.id
_entity.type
_entity.pdbx_description
1 polymer ?
#
loop_
_entity_poly.entity_id
_entity_poly.type
_entity_poly.pdbx_seq_one_letter_code
_entity_poly.pdbx_strand_id
1 'polypeptide(L)'
;MKTDFTGTIAKVASIGYKEVEFAGYFDHSPKDIRALLDKDGLTAPSCHVSYDILQNHWPETIDAAHTIGHTFIVCPWIDEKERNSADSWKRVIDTFNKAGETSKKADIQFAYHNHWWEFGPDAALGGQLPYDYLLASADPNFVKMEMDLGWISVAGKDPVVYFKKYPGRFPLVHVKDFKALPHLASDQIATFNPKKLEEEDMTAPGSGVIDWKRILSYSSEAGIQHYFLEDDVPKDAWAILTSGYKYLSTLRF
;
A
#
# COMPACT_ATOMS: atom_id res chain seq x y z
N MET A 1 -13.23 -10.46 -8.40
CA MET A 1 -11.94 -10.95 -8.93
C MET A 1 -11.93 -12.48 -9.08
N LYS A 2 -12.01 -13.30 -8.04
CA LYS A 2 -11.92 -14.78 -8.14
C LYS A 2 -12.96 -15.43 -9.07
N THR A 3 -14.14 -14.85 -9.19
CA THR A 3 -15.24 -15.40 -10.01
C THR A 3 -15.35 -14.76 -11.39
N ASP A 4 -14.89 -13.52 -11.55
CA ASP A 4 -14.93 -12.75 -12.80
C ASP A 4 -13.84 -11.68 -12.77
N PHE A 5 -12.63 -12.06 -13.14
CA PHE A 5 -11.49 -11.17 -13.19
C PHE A 5 -11.68 -10.11 -14.29
N THR A 6 -11.94 -10.54 -15.51
CA THR A 6 -12.07 -9.66 -16.68
C THR A 6 -13.22 -8.65 -16.53
N GLY A 7 -14.39 -9.10 -16.08
CA GLY A 7 -15.53 -8.22 -15.84
C GLY A 7 -15.28 -7.22 -14.70
N THR A 8 -14.50 -7.63 -13.69
CA THR A 8 -14.11 -6.73 -12.59
C THR A 8 -13.22 -5.59 -13.11
N ILE A 9 -12.19 -5.89 -13.90
CA ILE A 9 -11.28 -4.89 -14.48
C ILE A 9 -12.06 -3.93 -15.40
N ALA A 10 -12.88 -4.46 -16.30
CA ALA A 10 -13.73 -3.64 -17.17
C ALA A 10 -14.69 -2.73 -16.38
N LYS A 11 -15.25 -3.24 -15.27
CA LYS A 11 -16.14 -2.47 -14.40
C LYS A 11 -15.40 -1.32 -13.70
N VAL A 12 -14.20 -1.55 -13.19
CA VAL A 12 -13.34 -0.51 -12.59
C VAL A 12 -13.05 0.59 -13.62
N ALA A 13 -12.64 0.23 -14.84
CA ALA A 13 -12.45 1.18 -15.94
C ALA A 13 -13.72 1.99 -16.23
N SER A 14 -14.89 1.35 -16.24
CA SER A 14 -16.19 2.00 -16.53
C SER A 14 -16.61 3.03 -15.47
N ILE A 15 -16.16 2.91 -14.23
CA ILE A 15 -16.37 3.91 -13.16
C ILE A 15 -15.54 5.17 -13.44
N GLY A 16 -14.40 5.04 -14.10
CA GLY A 16 -13.53 6.15 -14.51
C GLY A 16 -12.10 6.04 -14.01
N TYR A 17 -11.76 5.03 -13.20
CA TYR A 17 -10.39 4.78 -12.76
C TYR A 17 -9.46 4.62 -13.97
N LYS A 18 -8.21 5.01 -13.81
CA LYS A 18 -7.16 4.92 -14.83
C LYS A 18 -6.05 3.96 -14.44
N GLU A 19 -5.94 3.71 -13.15
CA GLU A 19 -4.90 2.87 -12.58
C GLU A 19 -5.51 1.84 -11.65
N VAL A 20 -4.88 0.66 -11.59
CA VAL A 20 -5.18 -0.40 -10.64
C VAL A 20 -3.90 -0.92 -10.02
N GLU A 21 -3.97 -1.38 -8.79
CA GLU A 21 -2.93 -2.15 -8.16
C GLU A 21 -3.37 -3.61 -8.02
N PHE A 22 -2.45 -4.54 -8.27
CA PHE A 22 -2.74 -5.96 -8.17
C PHE A 22 -2.21 -6.56 -6.86
N ALA A 23 -3.07 -7.30 -6.15
CA ALA A 23 -2.69 -8.19 -5.05
C ALA A 23 -2.83 -9.65 -5.52
N GLY A 24 -2.00 -10.03 -6.51
CA GLY A 24 -2.05 -11.32 -7.19
C GLY A 24 -2.79 -11.28 -8.52
N TYR A 25 -2.49 -12.27 -9.37
CA TYR A 25 -2.92 -12.29 -10.77
C TYR A 25 -4.01 -13.33 -11.08
N PHE A 26 -4.51 -14.06 -10.08
CA PHE A 26 -5.66 -14.98 -10.19
C PHE A 26 -5.51 -15.98 -11.35
N ASP A 27 -4.34 -16.62 -11.47
CA ASP A 27 -3.99 -17.60 -12.51
C ASP A 27 -3.91 -17.05 -13.96
N HIS A 28 -3.97 -15.73 -14.13
CA HIS A 28 -3.74 -15.10 -15.42
C HIS A 28 -2.25 -14.87 -15.69
N SER A 29 -1.84 -15.08 -16.94
CA SER A 29 -0.45 -14.80 -17.32
C SER A 29 -0.19 -13.29 -17.39
N PRO A 30 1.06 -12.83 -17.19
CA PRO A 30 1.42 -11.41 -17.34
C PRO A 30 1.00 -10.82 -18.68
N LYS A 31 1.08 -11.58 -19.77
CA LYS A 31 0.65 -11.16 -21.12
C LYS A 31 -0.85 -10.96 -21.21
N ASP A 32 -1.64 -11.86 -20.59
CA ASP A 32 -3.09 -11.73 -20.60
C ASP A 32 -3.55 -10.52 -19.79
N ILE A 33 -2.87 -10.25 -18.65
CA ILE A 33 -3.13 -9.05 -17.84
C ILE A 33 -2.80 -7.78 -18.62
N ARG A 34 -1.65 -7.73 -19.29
CA ARG A 34 -1.28 -6.58 -20.10
C ARG A 34 -2.31 -6.32 -21.21
N ALA A 35 -2.70 -7.37 -21.95
CA ALA A 35 -3.71 -7.27 -22.99
C ALA A 35 -5.07 -6.79 -22.48
N LEU A 36 -5.46 -7.25 -21.28
CA LEU A 36 -6.70 -6.81 -20.64
C LEU A 36 -6.65 -5.34 -20.23
N LEU A 37 -5.55 -4.89 -19.63
CA LEU A 37 -5.35 -3.50 -19.26
C LEU A 37 -5.39 -2.58 -20.51
N ASP A 38 -4.71 -2.98 -21.58
CA ASP A 38 -4.72 -2.24 -22.85
C ASP A 38 -6.12 -2.12 -23.44
N LYS A 39 -6.88 -3.22 -23.42
CA LYS A 39 -8.25 -3.27 -23.92
C LYS A 39 -9.18 -2.31 -23.17
N ASP A 40 -9.03 -2.21 -21.84
CA ASP A 40 -9.93 -1.44 -20.99
C ASP A 40 -9.38 -0.02 -20.69
N GLY A 41 -8.22 0.34 -21.26
CA GLY A 41 -7.61 1.67 -21.12
C GLY A 41 -7.12 1.97 -19.71
N LEU A 42 -6.63 0.93 -19.01
CA LEU A 42 -6.05 1.00 -17.68
C LEU A 42 -4.53 0.82 -17.71
N THR A 43 -3.87 1.33 -16.69
CA THR A 43 -2.49 0.97 -16.34
C THR A 43 -2.47 0.30 -14.95
N ALA A 44 -1.41 -0.45 -14.69
CA ALA A 44 -1.17 -1.02 -13.39
C ALA A 44 0.26 -0.67 -12.94
N PRO A 45 0.46 0.51 -12.36
CA PRO A 45 1.79 0.94 -11.97
C PRO A 45 2.39 0.11 -10.84
N SER A 46 1.57 -0.58 -10.02
CA SER A 46 2.02 -1.30 -8.84
C SER A 46 1.37 -2.68 -8.69
N CYS A 47 2.06 -3.56 -7.97
CA CYS A 47 1.54 -4.83 -7.47
C CYS A 47 2.09 -5.20 -6.10
N HIS A 48 1.27 -5.90 -5.30
CA HIS A 48 1.67 -6.47 -4.01
C HIS A 48 2.21 -7.89 -4.18
N VAL A 49 3.33 -8.17 -3.53
CA VAL A 49 3.95 -9.50 -3.47
C VAL A 49 4.36 -9.84 -2.04
N SER A 50 4.28 -11.11 -1.66
CA SER A 50 4.63 -11.53 -0.31
C SER A 50 6.14 -11.40 -0.05
N TYR A 51 6.52 -11.31 1.24
CA TYR A 51 7.92 -11.25 1.66
C TYR A 51 8.73 -12.47 1.20
N ASP A 52 8.11 -13.65 1.15
CA ASP A 52 8.73 -14.88 0.63
C ASP A 52 9.17 -14.76 -0.84
N ILE A 53 8.37 -14.07 -1.67
CA ILE A 53 8.68 -13.84 -3.09
C ILE A 53 9.98 -13.03 -3.24
N LEU A 54 10.25 -12.07 -2.36
CA LEU A 54 11.49 -11.28 -2.40
C LEU A 54 12.74 -12.14 -2.23
N GLN A 55 12.62 -13.24 -1.48
CA GLN A 55 13.72 -14.15 -1.16
C GLN A 55 13.90 -15.26 -2.20
N ASN A 56 12.80 -15.78 -2.76
CA ASN A 56 12.80 -17.05 -3.49
C ASN A 56 12.40 -16.92 -4.96
N HIS A 57 11.66 -15.86 -5.37
CA HIS A 57 11.07 -15.73 -6.71
C HIS A 57 11.22 -14.30 -7.30
N TRP A 58 12.25 -13.57 -6.86
CA TRP A 58 12.40 -12.17 -7.23
C TRP A 58 12.66 -11.92 -8.72
N PRO A 59 13.52 -12.68 -9.42
CA PRO A 59 13.77 -12.48 -10.86
C PRO A 59 12.50 -12.68 -11.70
N GLU A 60 11.75 -13.75 -11.47
CA GLU A 60 10.50 -14.05 -12.20
C GLU A 60 9.44 -12.99 -11.94
N THR A 61 9.41 -12.44 -10.71
CA THR A 61 8.50 -11.35 -10.34
C THR A 61 8.84 -10.06 -11.07
N ILE A 62 10.11 -9.72 -11.22
CA ILE A 62 10.57 -8.57 -12.00
C ILE A 62 10.19 -8.74 -13.47
N ASP A 63 10.39 -9.92 -14.05
CA ASP A 63 10.03 -10.19 -15.45
C ASP A 63 8.52 -10.07 -15.70
N ALA A 64 7.71 -10.58 -14.75
CA ALA A 64 6.25 -10.45 -14.81
C ALA A 64 5.83 -8.98 -14.69
N ALA A 65 6.39 -8.25 -13.73
CA ALA A 65 6.13 -6.84 -13.51
C ALA A 65 6.46 -6.00 -14.76
N HIS A 66 7.60 -6.23 -15.37
CA HIS A 66 8.00 -5.58 -16.61
C HIS A 66 7.01 -5.88 -17.76
N THR A 67 6.57 -7.14 -17.90
CA THR A 67 5.60 -7.54 -18.94
C THR A 67 4.24 -6.85 -18.77
N ILE A 68 3.77 -6.70 -17.53
CA ILE A 68 2.50 -6.04 -17.22
C ILE A 68 2.63 -4.51 -17.32
N GLY A 69 3.82 -3.98 -17.11
CA GLY A 69 4.11 -2.54 -17.11
C GLY A 69 4.05 -1.93 -15.70
N HIS A 70 4.33 -2.72 -14.65
CA HIS A 70 4.52 -2.18 -13.32
C HIS A 70 5.83 -1.39 -13.23
N THR A 71 5.77 -0.27 -12.56
CA THR A 71 6.93 0.57 -12.21
C THR A 71 7.27 0.47 -10.72
N PHE A 72 6.38 -0.15 -9.94
CA PHE A 72 6.56 -0.45 -8.52
C PHE A 72 6.22 -1.90 -8.22
N ILE A 73 6.96 -2.50 -7.28
CA ILE A 73 6.60 -3.76 -6.62
C ILE A 73 6.62 -3.51 -5.12
N VAL A 74 5.54 -3.85 -4.44
CA VAL A 74 5.32 -3.56 -3.03
C VAL A 74 5.26 -4.84 -2.21
N CYS A 75 5.97 -4.88 -1.08
CA CYS A 75 5.76 -5.89 -0.05
C CYS A 75 4.76 -5.36 0.97
N PRO A 76 3.54 -5.95 1.10
CA PRO A 76 2.52 -5.39 1.96
C PRO A 76 2.58 -5.91 3.40
N TRP A 77 3.37 -6.95 3.68
CA TRP A 77 3.32 -7.62 4.97
C TRP A 77 4.64 -8.31 5.33
N ILE A 78 5.01 -8.23 6.60
CA ILE A 78 6.12 -8.99 7.19
C ILE A 78 5.53 -9.87 8.30
N ASP A 79 5.60 -11.19 8.13
CA ASP A 79 5.13 -12.14 9.14
C ASP A 79 5.87 -11.95 10.47
N GLU A 80 5.19 -12.20 11.58
CA GLU A 80 5.76 -12.05 12.92
C GLU A 80 7.03 -12.89 13.11
N LYS A 81 7.08 -14.09 12.54
CA LYS A 81 8.28 -14.95 12.56
C LYS A 81 9.52 -14.31 11.92
N GLU A 82 9.31 -13.40 10.95
CA GLU A 82 10.37 -12.68 10.23
C GLU A 82 10.82 -11.39 10.94
N ARG A 83 10.12 -10.96 12.01
CA ARG A 83 10.35 -9.71 12.72
C ARG A 83 10.38 -9.85 14.25
N ASN A 84 10.67 -11.05 14.77
CA ASN A 84 10.57 -11.38 16.20
C ASN A 84 11.86 -11.10 17.01
N SER A 85 12.90 -10.55 16.41
CA SER A 85 14.17 -10.20 17.05
C SER A 85 14.89 -9.07 16.30
N ALA A 86 15.83 -8.41 16.96
CA ALA A 86 16.65 -7.38 16.31
C ALA A 86 17.42 -7.92 15.09
N ASP A 87 17.88 -9.17 15.13
CA ASP A 87 18.57 -9.79 14.01
C ASP A 87 17.63 -10.14 12.85
N SER A 88 16.38 -10.53 13.14
CA SER A 88 15.38 -10.72 12.08
C SER A 88 14.98 -9.39 11.42
N TRP A 89 14.85 -8.32 12.18
CA TRP A 89 14.64 -6.99 11.61
C TRP A 89 15.79 -6.52 10.70
N LYS A 90 17.05 -6.81 11.06
CA LYS A 90 18.19 -6.55 10.16
C LYS A 90 18.09 -7.33 8.86
N ARG A 91 17.71 -8.62 8.93
CA ARG A 91 17.48 -9.42 7.71
C ARG A 91 16.37 -8.86 6.84
N VAL A 92 15.31 -8.32 7.44
CA VAL A 92 14.24 -7.63 6.68
C VAL A 92 14.82 -6.43 5.92
N ILE A 93 15.60 -5.58 6.58
CA ILE A 93 16.24 -4.42 5.94
C ILE A 93 17.17 -4.86 4.80
N ASP A 94 18.01 -5.86 5.04
CA ASP A 94 18.94 -6.38 4.03
C ASP A 94 18.18 -6.97 2.82
N THR A 95 17.09 -7.68 3.07
CA THR A 95 16.21 -8.23 2.02
C THR A 95 15.57 -7.11 1.21
N PHE A 96 15.03 -6.08 1.84
CA PHE A 96 14.40 -4.96 1.17
C PHE A 96 15.41 -4.15 0.34
N ASN A 97 16.59 -3.84 0.91
CA ASN A 97 17.65 -3.14 0.19
C ASN A 97 18.10 -3.94 -1.04
N LYS A 98 18.31 -5.25 -0.90
CA LYS A 98 18.70 -6.14 -2.01
C LYS A 98 17.61 -6.24 -3.08
N ALA A 99 16.35 -6.38 -2.67
CA ALA A 99 15.22 -6.41 -3.59
C ALA A 99 15.13 -5.10 -4.38
N GLY A 100 15.20 -3.96 -3.70
CA GLY A 100 15.16 -2.64 -4.32
C GLY A 100 16.38 -2.35 -5.22
N GLU A 101 17.58 -2.75 -4.82
CA GLU A 101 18.77 -2.63 -5.68
C GLU A 101 18.61 -3.45 -6.96
N THR A 102 18.05 -4.66 -6.84
CA THR A 102 17.88 -5.57 -7.98
C THR A 102 16.79 -5.06 -8.92
N SER A 103 15.61 -4.70 -8.42
CA SER A 103 14.50 -4.21 -9.23
C SER A 103 14.80 -2.87 -9.91
N LYS A 104 15.57 -2.01 -9.26
CA LYS A 104 16.00 -0.73 -9.84
C LYS A 104 16.81 -0.89 -11.13
N LYS A 105 17.56 -1.98 -11.29
CA LYS A 105 18.30 -2.30 -12.53
C LYS A 105 17.37 -2.64 -13.71
N ALA A 106 16.11 -2.93 -13.40
CA ALA A 106 15.02 -3.17 -14.36
C ALA A 106 14.01 -2.00 -14.41
N ASP A 107 14.42 -0.81 -13.94
CA ASP A 107 13.60 0.40 -13.87
C ASP A 107 12.29 0.23 -13.04
N ILE A 108 12.33 -0.69 -12.05
CA ILE A 108 11.23 -0.93 -11.13
C ILE A 108 11.65 -0.50 -9.72
N GLN A 109 10.83 0.33 -9.06
CA GLN A 109 11.05 0.77 -7.70
C GLN A 109 10.40 -0.21 -6.71
N PHE A 110 11.18 -0.68 -5.73
CA PHE A 110 10.62 -1.45 -4.61
C PHE A 110 10.04 -0.52 -3.54
N ALA A 111 8.91 -0.92 -2.94
CA ALA A 111 8.29 -0.24 -1.82
C ALA A 111 7.77 -1.20 -0.75
N TYR A 112 7.55 -0.69 0.45
CA TYR A 112 6.91 -1.38 1.55
C TYR A 112 5.60 -0.66 1.91
N HIS A 113 4.54 -1.43 2.15
CA HIS A 113 3.21 -0.94 2.56
C HIS A 113 2.99 -1.21 4.04
N ASN A 114 2.52 -0.19 4.77
CA ASN A 114 2.23 -0.29 6.19
C ASN A 114 0.77 -0.65 6.49
N HIS A 115 0.60 -1.24 7.68
CA HIS A 115 -0.68 -1.35 8.38
C HIS A 115 -0.63 -0.47 9.65
N TRP A 116 -1.48 -0.77 10.63
CA TRP A 116 -1.50 -0.03 11.92
C TRP A 116 -0.38 -0.45 12.87
N TRP A 117 -0.02 -1.75 12.87
CA TRP A 117 0.87 -2.33 13.88
C TRP A 117 2.29 -1.77 13.84
N GLU A 118 2.77 -1.30 12.72
CA GLU A 118 4.10 -0.70 12.56
C GLU A 118 4.26 0.62 13.33
N PHE A 119 3.16 1.22 13.76
CA PHE A 119 3.14 2.45 14.54
C PHE A 119 3.00 2.22 16.05
N GLY A 120 2.97 0.97 16.50
CA GLY A 120 3.09 0.56 17.90
C GLY A 120 4.54 0.22 18.27
N PRO A 121 4.92 0.30 19.57
CA PRO A 121 6.26 -0.07 20.01
C PRO A 121 6.51 -1.58 19.84
N ASP A 122 7.69 -1.93 19.30
CA ASP A 122 8.11 -3.32 19.09
C ASP A 122 9.23 -3.69 20.09
N ALA A 123 9.02 -4.74 20.86
CA ALA A 123 9.99 -5.22 21.84
C ALA A 123 11.31 -5.69 21.20
N ALA A 124 11.26 -6.29 20.00
CA ALA A 124 12.43 -6.71 19.25
C ALA A 124 13.31 -5.53 18.81
N LEU A 125 12.73 -4.34 18.72
CA LEU A 125 13.41 -3.07 18.40
C LEU A 125 13.66 -2.19 19.64
N GLY A 126 13.57 -2.77 20.85
CA GLY A 126 13.75 -2.01 22.09
C GLY A 126 12.68 -0.95 22.34
N GLY A 127 11.48 -1.12 21.80
CA GLY A 127 10.37 -0.19 21.91
C GLY A 127 10.30 0.88 20.80
N GLN A 128 11.20 0.83 19.82
CA GLN A 128 11.10 1.69 18.64
C GLN A 128 9.92 1.24 17.76
N LEU A 129 9.30 2.20 17.05
CA LEU A 129 8.24 1.90 16.09
C LEU A 129 8.83 1.24 14.84
N PRO A 130 8.30 0.10 14.39
CA PRO A 130 8.76 -0.58 13.17
C PRO A 130 8.80 0.33 11.94
N TYR A 131 7.80 1.19 11.76
CA TYR A 131 7.77 2.10 10.62
C TYR A 131 8.92 3.13 10.64
N ASP A 132 9.22 3.68 11.82
CA ASP A 132 10.36 4.59 11.98
C ASP A 132 11.69 3.86 11.76
N TYR A 133 11.80 2.60 12.22
CA TYR A 133 12.98 1.77 12.00
C TYR A 133 13.20 1.48 10.50
N LEU A 134 12.15 1.09 9.78
CA LEU A 134 12.19 0.86 8.33
C LEU A 134 12.63 2.11 7.58
N LEU A 135 12.03 3.27 7.87
CA LEU A 135 12.37 4.54 7.23
C LEU A 135 13.82 4.99 7.50
N ALA A 136 14.32 4.72 8.69
CA ALA A 136 15.68 5.11 9.11
C ALA A 136 16.77 4.16 8.60
N SER A 137 16.47 2.85 8.47
CA SER A 137 17.46 1.80 8.21
C SER A 137 17.52 1.37 6.76
N ALA A 138 16.40 1.43 6.01
CA ALA A 138 16.38 1.07 4.61
C ALA A 138 16.92 2.21 3.72
N ASP A 139 17.72 1.85 2.69
CA ASP A 139 18.30 2.81 1.77
C ASP A 139 17.19 3.54 0.98
N PRO A 140 17.08 4.88 1.09
CA PRO A 140 16.03 5.66 0.43
C PRO A 140 16.09 5.63 -1.11
N ASN A 141 17.21 5.21 -1.69
CA ASN A 141 17.35 5.07 -3.13
C ASN A 141 16.78 3.74 -3.65
N PHE A 142 16.69 2.73 -2.78
CA PHE A 142 16.23 1.39 -3.14
C PHE A 142 14.84 1.10 -2.60
N VAL A 143 14.51 1.60 -1.40
CA VAL A 143 13.26 1.29 -0.73
C VAL A 143 12.43 2.55 -0.56
N LYS A 144 11.25 2.58 -1.17
CA LYS A 144 10.21 3.58 -0.95
C LYS A 144 9.14 3.03 -0.04
N MET A 145 8.15 3.86 0.29
CA MET A 145 7.00 3.45 1.07
C MET A 145 5.72 3.69 0.25
N GLU A 146 4.85 2.72 0.29
CA GLU A 146 3.44 2.90 -0.01
C GLU A 146 2.74 3.16 1.31
N MET A 147 2.30 4.40 1.55
CA MET A 147 1.67 4.70 2.83
C MET A 147 0.17 4.44 2.77
N ASP A 148 -0.31 3.49 3.59
CA ASP A 148 -1.75 3.39 3.85
C ASP A 148 -2.17 4.51 4.80
N LEU A 149 -2.89 5.50 4.24
CA LEU A 149 -3.33 6.69 4.95
C LEU A 149 -4.45 6.41 5.97
N GLY A 150 -5.20 5.33 5.73
CA GLY A 150 -6.20 4.85 6.67
C GLY A 150 -5.57 4.17 7.89
N TRP A 151 -4.68 3.21 7.67
CA TRP A 151 -4.06 2.46 8.77
C TRP A 151 -3.15 3.31 9.65
N ILE A 152 -2.40 4.25 9.09
CA ILE A 152 -1.65 5.21 9.92
C ILE A 152 -2.58 6.08 10.78
N SER A 153 -3.76 6.46 10.24
CA SER A 153 -4.77 7.21 10.99
C SER A 153 -5.41 6.39 12.10
N VAL A 154 -5.68 5.10 11.86
CA VAL A 154 -6.15 4.13 12.87
C VAL A 154 -5.16 4.03 14.03
N ALA A 155 -3.87 4.06 13.74
CA ALA A 155 -2.81 4.09 14.76
C ALA A 155 -2.67 5.45 15.48
N GLY A 156 -3.54 6.42 15.18
CA GLY A 156 -3.52 7.74 15.80
C GLY A 156 -2.32 8.60 15.39
N LYS A 157 -1.67 8.29 14.26
CA LYS A 157 -0.55 9.06 13.73
C LYS A 157 -1.02 9.98 12.59
N ASP A 158 -0.32 11.11 12.45
CA ASP A 158 -0.59 12.06 11.37
C ASP A 158 0.36 11.79 10.18
N PRO A 159 -0.13 11.38 9.01
CA PRO A 159 0.70 11.12 7.84
C PRO A 159 1.51 12.34 7.40
N VAL A 160 1.00 13.55 7.59
CA VAL A 160 1.69 14.80 7.23
C VAL A 160 3.00 14.98 8.01
N VAL A 161 3.08 14.48 9.24
CA VAL A 161 4.34 14.48 10.02
C VAL A 161 5.41 13.65 9.31
N TYR A 162 5.04 12.49 8.79
CA TYR A 162 5.96 11.62 8.04
C TYR A 162 6.33 12.21 6.68
N PHE A 163 5.41 12.83 5.97
CA PHE A 163 5.67 13.50 4.70
C PHE A 163 6.72 14.59 4.85
N LYS A 164 6.60 15.43 5.90
CA LYS A 164 7.56 16.49 6.21
C LYS A 164 8.92 15.95 6.68
N LYS A 165 8.92 14.87 7.45
CA LYS A 165 10.15 14.26 7.97
C LYS A 165 10.95 13.52 6.90
N TYR A 166 10.27 12.93 5.92
CA TYR A 166 10.86 12.08 4.89
C TYR A 166 10.35 12.47 3.48
N PRO A 167 10.63 13.67 2.98
CA PRO A 167 10.12 14.14 1.70
C PRO A 167 10.57 13.22 0.56
N GLY A 168 9.65 12.95 -0.40
CA GLY A 168 9.90 12.11 -1.57
C GLY A 168 10.02 10.60 -1.29
N ARG A 169 9.64 10.14 -0.07
CA ARG A 169 9.72 8.72 0.29
C ARG A 169 8.43 7.95 0.01
N PHE A 170 7.32 8.60 -0.35
CA PHE A 170 5.97 8.02 -0.40
C PHE A 170 5.34 8.15 -1.80
N PRO A 171 5.89 7.48 -2.84
CA PRO A 171 5.36 7.61 -4.20
C PRO A 171 3.97 6.99 -4.38
N LEU A 172 3.58 6.08 -3.51
CA LEU A 172 2.32 5.36 -3.54
C LEU A 172 1.55 5.59 -2.23
N VAL A 173 0.24 5.70 -2.31
CA VAL A 173 -0.62 5.75 -1.12
C VAL A 173 -1.90 4.94 -1.31
N HIS A 174 -2.33 4.26 -0.23
CA HIS A 174 -3.68 3.74 -0.13
C HIS A 174 -4.60 4.76 0.51
N VAL A 175 -5.74 4.99 -0.16
CA VAL A 175 -6.81 5.89 0.28
C VAL A 175 -7.93 5.03 0.84
N LYS A 176 -7.93 4.90 2.17
CA LYS A 176 -8.83 4.04 2.95
C LYS A 176 -9.48 4.88 4.04
N ASP A 177 -10.82 4.95 4.08
CA ASP A 177 -11.56 5.83 5.00
C ASP A 177 -12.40 5.03 6.00
N PHE A 178 -12.65 5.63 7.15
CA PHE A 178 -13.39 5.02 8.26
C PHE A 178 -14.44 6.01 8.79
N LYS A 179 -15.63 5.51 9.17
CA LYS A 179 -16.69 6.29 9.81
C LYS A 179 -16.26 6.86 11.16
N ALA A 180 -15.41 6.13 11.87
CA ALA A 180 -14.80 6.54 13.13
C ALA A 180 -13.42 5.91 13.26
N LEU A 181 -12.50 6.57 13.96
CA LEU A 181 -11.20 6.04 14.29
C LEU A 181 -11.14 5.62 15.75
N PRO A 182 -10.49 4.50 16.09
CA PRO A 182 -10.32 4.10 17.48
C PRO A 182 -9.36 5.05 18.21
N HIS A 183 -9.55 5.16 19.52
CA HIS A 183 -8.59 5.85 20.39
C HIS A 183 -7.68 4.81 21.05
N LEU A 184 -6.57 4.48 20.41
CA LEU A 184 -5.61 3.49 20.89
C LEU A 184 -4.50 4.16 21.70
N ALA A 185 -4.23 3.63 22.90
CA ALA A 185 -2.99 3.95 23.60
C ALA A 185 -1.80 3.32 22.85
N SER A 186 -0.61 3.89 23.01
CA SER A 186 0.57 3.47 22.22
C SER A 186 0.88 1.98 22.35
N ASP A 187 0.72 1.40 23.54
CA ASP A 187 0.94 -0.01 23.82
C ASP A 187 -0.18 -0.94 23.30
N GLN A 188 -1.31 -0.39 22.91
CA GLN A 188 -2.43 -1.13 22.32
C GLN A 188 -2.33 -1.25 20.80
N ILE A 189 -1.57 -0.39 20.15
CA ILE A 189 -1.53 -0.30 18.67
C ILE A 189 -1.07 -1.63 18.06
N ALA A 190 0.07 -2.17 18.52
CA ALA A 190 0.65 -3.38 17.93
C ALA A 190 -0.23 -4.64 18.08
N THR A 191 -1.08 -4.68 19.10
CA THR A 191 -1.96 -5.83 19.43
C THR A 191 -3.42 -5.58 19.06
N PHE A 192 -3.73 -4.45 18.47
CA PHE A 192 -5.09 -4.11 18.05
C PHE A 192 -5.62 -5.13 17.03
N ASN A 193 -6.84 -5.58 17.22
CA ASN A 193 -7.51 -6.44 16.24
C ASN A 193 -8.44 -5.60 15.37
N PRO A 194 -8.10 -5.40 14.07
CA PRO A 194 -8.84 -4.50 13.19
C PRO A 194 -10.17 -5.06 12.70
N LYS A 195 -10.42 -6.36 12.85
CA LYS A 195 -11.56 -7.08 12.24
C LYS A 195 -12.90 -6.36 12.40
N LYS A 196 -13.22 -5.87 13.59
CA LYS A 196 -14.47 -5.15 13.82
C LYS A 196 -14.50 -3.81 13.09
N LEU A 197 -13.37 -3.09 13.08
CA LEU A 197 -13.23 -1.82 12.38
C LEU A 197 -13.40 -2.00 10.88
N GLU A 198 -12.77 -3.04 10.31
CA GLU A 198 -12.88 -3.40 8.91
C GLU A 198 -14.33 -3.72 8.51
N GLU A 199 -15.01 -4.56 9.30
CA GLU A 199 -16.36 -5.02 8.98
C GLU A 199 -17.45 -3.95 9.16
N GLU A 200 -17.29 -3.02 10.11
CA GLU A 200 -18.36 -2.10 10.53
C GLU A 200 -18.10 -0.64 10.11
N ASP A 201 -16.85 -0.19 10.13
CA ASP A 201 -16.51 1.23 10.05
C ASP A 201 -15.79 1.63 8.78
N MET A 202 -15.24 0.70 7.98
CA MET A 202 -14.72 1.06 6.66
C MET A 202 -15.82 1.66 5.78
N THR A 203 -15.45 2.68 5.01
CA THR A 203 -16.38 3.42 4.17
C THR A 203 -15.66 4.06 2.97
N ALA A 204 -16.43 4.53 2.00
CA ALA A 204 -15.86 5.22 0.86
C ALA A 204 -15.14 6.52 1.28
N PRO A 205 -13.99 6.85 0.69
CA PRO A 205 -13.33 8.14 0.89
C PRO A 205 -14.29 9.32 0.73
N GLY A 206 -14.24 10.23 1.71
CA GLY A 206 -15.14 11.38 1.80
C GLY A 206 -16.46 11.12 2.52
N SER A 207 -16.74 9.87 2.89
CA SER A 207 -17.89 9.52 3.75
C SER A 207 -17.46 9.20 5.19
N GLY A 208 -16.16 9.21 5.45
CA GLY A 208 -15.57 8.97 6.76
C GLY A 208 -15.04 10.23 7.42
N VAL A 209 -14.10 10.04 8.35
CA VAL A 209 -13.57 11.11 9.20
C VAL A 209 -12.17 11.59 8.82
N ILE A 210 -11.53 10.99 7.81
CA ILE A 210 -10.18 11.37 7.40
C ILE A 210 -10.22 12.65 6.55
N ASP A 211 -9.41 13.64 6.93
CA ASP A 211 -9.31 14.93 6.21
C ASP A 211 -8.41 14.79 4.96
N TRP A 212 -8.98 14.21 3.91
CA TRP A 212 -8.30 13.96 2.64
C TRP A 212 -7.74 15.22 2.01
N LYS A 213 -8.48 16.32 2.06
CA LYS A 213 -8.02 17.58 1.46
C LYS A 213 -6.74 18.07 2.12
N ARG A 214 -6.69 18.04 3.46
CA ARG A 214 -5.49 18.42 4.21
C ARG A 214 -4.33 17.46 3.89
N ILE A 215 -4.54 16.16 3.97
CA ILE A 215 -3.47 15.18 3.78
C ILE A 215 -2.91 15.27 2.36
N LEU A 216 -3.77 15.25 1.36
CA LEU A 216 -3.36 15.25 -0.05
C LEU A 216 -2.79 16.60 -0.51
N SER A 217 -3.00 17.71 0.22
CA SER A 217 -2.31 18.98 -0.07
C SER A 217 -0.79 18.88 0.12
N TYR A 218 -0.28 17.84 0.77
CA TYR A 218 1.15 17.54 0.92
C TYR A 218 1.68 16.50 -0.10
N SER A 219 0.90 16.17 -1.12
CA SER A 219 1.28 15.14 -2.12
C SER A 219 2.62 15.43 -2.79
N SER A 220 2.89 16.69 -3.13
CA SER A 220 4.17 17.10 -3.73
C SER A 220 5.36 16.90 -2.79
N GLU A 221 5.21 17.25 -1.51
CA GLU A 221 6.27 17.08 -0.50
C GLU A 221 6.51 15.59 -0.19
N ALA A 222 5.44 14.81 -0.10
CA ALA A 222 5.50 13.36 0.09
C ALA A 222 6.11 12.63 -1.12
N GLY A 223 5.99 13.21 -2.32
CA GLY A 223 6.38 12.62 -3.60
C GLY A 223 5.35 11.64 -4.15
N ILE A 224 4.06 11.82 -3.81
CA ILE A 224 2.99 10.90 -4.23
C ILE A 224 2.79 11.00 -5.75
N GLN A 225 2.78 9.86 -6.41
CA GLN A 225 2.56 9.69 -7.84
C GLN A 225 1.27 8.92 -8.12
N HIS A 226 0.92 7.93 -7.27
CA HIS A 226 -0.21 7.04 -7.45
C HIS A 226 -1.06 6.95 -6.18
N TYR A 227 -2.38 6.90 -6.37
CA TYR A 227 -3.38 6.88 -5.30
C TYR A 227 -4.31 5.69 -5.54
N PHE A 228 -4.30 4.70 -4.65
CA PHE A 228 -5.15 3.52 -4.76
C PHE A 228 -6.25 3.55 -3.69
N LEU A 229 -7.50 3.54 -4.13
CA LEU A 229 -8.62 3.34 -3.22
C LEU A 229 -8.72 1.88 -2.84
N GLU A 230 -8.69 1.60 -1.54
CA GLU A 230 -8.82 0.25 -1.01
C GLU A 230 -9.87 0.18 0.11
N ASP A 231 -10.61 -0.93 0.13
CA ASP A 231 -11.45 -1.37 1.24
C ASP A 231 -11.25 -2.88 1.41
N ASP A 232 -10.81 -3.32 2.58
CA ASP A 232 -10.37 -4.70 2.81
C ASP A 232 -11.55 -5.69 2.83
N VAL A 233 -12.73 -5.25 3.31
CA VAL A 233 -13.92 -6.09 3.48
C VAL A 233 -15.20 -5.35 3.03
N PRO A 234 -15.29 -4.94 1.76
CA PRO A 234 -16.39 -4.11 1.30
C PRO A 234 -17.73 -4.87 1.32
N LYS A 235 -18.76 -4.30 1.95
CA LYS A 235 -20.13 -4.82 1.86
C LYS A 235 -20.71 -4.66 0.46
N ASP A 236 -20.40 -3.56 -0.20
CA ASP A 236 -20.71 -3.29 -1.61
C ASP A 236 -19.51 -2.57 -2.23
N ALA A 237 -18.59 -3.35 -2.82
CA ALA A 237 -17.38 -2.82 -3.44
C ALA A 237 -17.68 -1.81 -4.56
N TRP A 238 -18.76 -2.01 -5.32
CA TRP A 238 -19.10 -1.12 -6.41
C TRP A 238 -19.63 0.23 -5.95
N ALA A 239 -20.41 0.25 -4.88
CA ALA A 239 -20.87 1.48 -4.27
C ALA A 239 -19.69 2.28 -3.69
N ILE A 240 -18.75 1.61 -3.00
CA ILE A 240 -17.56 2.23 -2.44
C ILE A 240 -16.66 2.81 -3.53
N LEU A 241 -16.34 2.02 -4.55
CA LEU A 241 -15.52 2.47 -5.68
C LEU A 241 -16.16 3.65 -6.40
N THR A 242 -17.48 3.60 -6.66
CA THR A 242 -18.18 4.66 -7.39
C THR A 242 -18.24 5.96 -6.59
N SER A 243 -18.60 5.89 -5.30
CA SER A 243 -18.68 7.09 -4.44
C SER A 243 -17.30 7.67 -4.12
N GLY A 244 -16.31 6.81 -3.84
CA GLY A 244 -14.94 7.23 -3.60
C GLY A 244 -14.31 7.89 -4.82
N TYR A 245 -14.47 7.32 -6.02
CA TYR A 245 -14.02 7.95 -7.26
C TYR A 245 -14.66 9.34 -7.46
N LYS A 246 -15.99 9.43 -7.30
CA LYS A 246 -16.71 10.70 -7.43
C LYS A 246 -16.17 11.75 -6.48
N TYR A 247 -15.93 11.43 -5.23
CA TYR A 247 -15.38 12.35 -4.24
C TYR A 247 -13.95 12.75 -4.59
N LEU A 248 -13.04 11.79 -4.74
CA LEU A 248 -11.62 12.04 -4.98
C LEU A 248 -11.38 12.84 -6.27
N SER A 249 -12.15 12.57 -7.33
CA SER A 249 -12.05 13.32 -8.61
C SER A 249 -12.44 14.80 -8.49
N THR A 250 -13.13 15.21 -7.42
CA THR A 250 -13.49 16.61 -7.17
C THR A 250 -12.46 17.37 -6.35
N LEU A 251 -11.56 16.66 -5.67
CA LEU A 251 -10.55 17.31 -4.82
C LEU A 251 -9.60 18.16 -5.68
N ARG A 252 -9.20 19.27 -5.11
CA ARG A 252 -8.16 20.16 -5.64
C ARG A 252 -7.21 20.49 -4.49
N PHE A 253 -5.95 20.22 -4.68
CA PHE A 253 -4.88 20.41 -3.70
C PHE A 253 -3.54 20.72 -4.39
#